data_feb3249a431677744d7b99e105e9aa0a
#
_entry.id   feb3249a431677744d7b99e105e9aa0a
#
_cell.length_a   1.000
_cell.length_b   1.000
_cell.length_c   1.000
_cell.angle_alpha   90.00
_cell.angle_beta   90.00
_cell.angle_gamma   90.00
#
_symmetry.space_group_name_H-M   'P 1'
#
loop_
_entity.id
_entity.type
_entity.pdbx_description
1 polymer ?
#
loop_
_entity_poly.entity_id
_entity_poly.type
_entity_poly.pdbx_seq_one_letter_code
_entity_poly.pdbx_strand_id
1 'polypeptide(L)'
;IIIGSGVRITRNLTIQCANRVQIGDNVLIASDVFIIDYNHGNSPLTKNYRDNPLNISVGGVTIENGVWIGNNVIILPNVTIGEKSIVGAGSVVTKSIPAYSVAVGNPAHVIKHFDFEANIWIED
;
A
#
# COMPACT_ATOMS: atom_id res chain seq x y z
N ILE A 1 -6.60 12.25 4.84
CA ILE A 1 -6.55 10.85 5.31
C ILE A 1 -7.96 10.46 5.74
N ILE A 2 -8.44 9.35 5.19
CA ILE A 2 -9.74 8.78 5.53
C ILE A 2 -9.50 7.34 5.97
N ILE A 3 -10.01 6.99 7.16
CA ILE A 3 -9.89 5.64 7.71
C ILE A 3 -11.28 5.12 8.02
N GLY A 4 -11.62 3.96 7.49
CA GLY A 4 -12.90 3.30 7.66
C GLY A 4 -13.12 2.71 9.05
N SER A 5 -14.19 1.95 9.18
CA SER A 5 -14.59 1.31 10.44
C SER A 5 -13.90 -0.03 10.62
N GLY A 6 -13.66 -0.43 11.86
CA GLY A 6 -13.12 -1.76 12.18
C GLY A 6 -11.67 -1.97 11.79
N VAL A 7 -10.93 -0.91 11.49
CA VAL A 7 -9.50 -1.00 11.18
C VAL A 7 -8.73 -1.34 12.46
N ARG A 8 -7.83 -2.30 12.35
CA ARG A 8 -6.95 -2.70 13.45
C ARG A 8 -5.50 -2.48 13.06
N ILE A 9 -4.78 -1.79 13.93
CA ILE A 9 -3.37 -1.47 13.75
C ILE A 9 -2.62 -2.01 14.96
N THR A 10 -1.60 -2.83 14.72
CA THR A 10 -0.82 -3.38 15.84
C THR A 10 -0.02 -2.27 16.50
N ARG A 11 0.83 -1.58 15.75
CA ARG A 11 1.57 -0.39 16.23
C ARG A 11 2.33 0.31 15.11
N ASN A 12 2.70 1.58 15.36
CA ASN A 12 3.63 2.35 14.54
C ASN A 12 3.23 2.43 13.06
N LEU A 13 1.99 2.80 12.79
CA LEU A 13 1.58 3.17 11.43
C LEU A 13 2.03 4.61 11.16
N THR A 14 2.79 4.82 10.10
CA THR A 14 3.18 6.13 9.62
C THR A 14 2.51 6.41 8.27
N ILE A 15 1.79 7.51 8.20
CA ILE A 15 1.17 7.97 6.95
C ILE A 15 1.69 9.36 6.64
N GLN A 16 2.35 9.51 5.51
CA GLN A 16 2.72 10.82 4.95
C GLN A 16 1.82 11.11 3.77
N CYS A 17 0.89 12.03 3.98
CA CYS A 17 -0.18 12.33 3.03
C CYS A 17 -0.13 13.80 2.59
N ALA A 18 0.10 14.03 1.30
CA ALA A 18 0.02 15.36 0.70
C ALA A 18 -1.23 15.51 -0.19
N ASN A 19 -1.79 14.42 -0.64
CA ASN A 19 -2.97 14.39 -1.51
C ASN A 19 -4.11 13.59 -0.86
N ARG A 20 -4.06 12.27 -0.94
CA ARG A 20 -5.13 11.41 -0.41
C ARG A 20 -4.60 10.03 -0.04
N VAL A 21 -4.86 9.63 1.20
CA VAL A 21 -4.71 8.25 1.66
C VAL A 21 -6.04 7.79 2.22
N GLN A 22 -6.57 6.71 1.66
CA GLN A 22 -7.85 6.13 2.07
C GLN A 22 -7.66 4.67 2.47
N ILE A 23 -8.08 4.35 3.68
CA ILE A 23 -8.08 2.99 4.22
C ILE A 23 -9.53 2.60 4.43
N GLY A 24 -9.92 1.48 3.82
CA GLY A 24 -11.29 0.97 3.88
C GLY A 24 -11.66 0.35 5.23
N ASP A 25 -12.79 -0.34 5.25
CA ASP A 25 -13.30 -0.99 6.44
C ASP A 25 -12.58 -2.32 6.71
N ASN A 26 -12.47 -2.67 7.99
CA ASN A 26 -11.96 -3.97 8.44
C ASN A 26 -10.57 -4.31 7.91
N VAL A 27 -9.75 -3.32 7.66
CA VAL A 27 -8.36 -3.50 7.26
C VAL A 27 -7.52 -3.87 8.48
N LEU A 28 -6.66 -4.86 8.33
CA LEU A 28 -5.70 -5.29 9.35
C LEU A 28 -4.31 -4.82 8.94
N ILE A 29 -3.70 -3.99 9.79
CA ILE A 29 -2.36 -3.45 9.57
C ILE A 29 -1.47 -3.90 10.72
N ALA A 30 -0.41 -4.61 10.39
CA ALA A 30 0.56 -5.08 11.38
C ALA A 30 1.48 -3.94 11.84
N SER A 31 2.66 -4.25 12.32
CA SER A 31 3.57 -3.25 12.91
C SER A 31 4.48 -2.59 11.89
N ASP A 32 4.81 -1.32 12.14
CA ASP A 32 5.84 -0.59 11.42
C ASP A 32 5.56 -0.47 9.92
N VAL A 33 4.33 -0.19 9.57
CA VAL A 33 3.89 0.04 8.19
C VAL A 33 4.04 1.51 7.85
N PHE A 34 4.54 1.79 6.63
CA PHE A 34 4.75 3.13 6.12
C PHE A 34 3.97 3.33 4.82
N ILE A 35 3.15 4.39 4.77
CA ILE A 35 2.35 4.76 3.61
C ILE A 35 2.69 6.19 3.23
N ILE A 36 2.99 6.41 1.95
CA ILE A 36 3.27 7.74 1.42
C ILE A 36 2.60 7.93 0.05
N ASP A 37 2.03 9.10 -0.18
CA ASP A 37 1.32 9.40 -1.43
C ASP A 37 2.01 10.48 -2.28
N TYR A 38 3.23 10.86 -1.94
CA TYR A 38 3.98 11.86 -2.70
C TYR A 38 5.47 11.55 -2.72
N ASN A 39 6.19 12.21 -3.62
CA ASN A 39 7.64 12.18 -3.68
C ASN A 39 8.17 13.61 -3.83
N HIS A 40 9.44 13.81 -3.53
CA HIS A 40 10.15 14.99 -4.00
C HIS A 40 10.33 14.93 -5.52
N GLY A 41 10.36 16.07 -6.17
CA GLY A 41 10.80 16.13 -7.55
C GLY A 41 12.23 15.59 -7.66
N ASN A 42 12.53 14.94 -8.77
CA ASN A 42 13.76 14.17 -8.94
C ASN A 42 14.72 14.74 -9.98
N SER A 43 14.55 16.01 -10.37
CA SER A 43 15.49 16.63 -11.32
C SER A 43 16.88 16.75 -10.68
N PRO A 44 17.92 16.18 -11.28
CA PRO A 44 19.28 16.32 -10.79
C PRO A 44 19.88 17.70 -11.15
N LEU A 45 19.15 18.52 -11.90
CA LEU A 45 19.60 19.84 -12.31
C LEU A 45 19.47 20.86 -11.19
N THR A 46 18.65 20.61 -10.17
CA THR A 46 18.59 21.43 -8.97
C THR A 46 19.78 21.10 -8.05
N LYS A 47 20.21 22.08 -7.27
CA LYS A 47 21.34 21.90 -6.36
C LYS A 47 21.09 20.80 -5.34
N ASN A 48 19.88 20.76 -4.79
CA ASN A 48 19.47 19.75 -3.80
C ASN A 48 18.10 19.19 -4.19
N TYR A 49 17.88 17.90 -4.00
CA TYR A 49 16.58 17.29 -4.29
C TYR A 49 15.45 17.92 -3.48
N ARG A 50 15.70 18.33 -2.24
CA ARG A 50 14.71 19.01 -1.39
C ARG A 50 14.18 20.33 -1.97
N ASP A 51 14.92 20.94 -2.88
CA ASP A 51 14.54 22.21 -3.52
C ASP A 51 13.60 22.00 -4.71
N ASN A 52 13.41 20.75 -5.16
CA ASN A 52 12.40 20.42 -6.14
C ASN A 52 11.01 20.49 -5.50
N PRO A 53 9.98 20.93 -6.25
CA PRO A 53 8.61 20.85 -5.76
C PRO A 53 8.20 19.39 -5.49
N LEU A 54 7.33 19.20 -4.50
CA LEU A 54 6.76 17.89 -4.24
C LEU A 54 5.91 17.42 -5.42
N ASN A 55 6.09 16.18 -5.82
CA ASN A 55 5.24 15.55 -6.82
C ASN A 55 4.03 14.91 -6.13
N ILE A 56 2.89 15.59 -6.17
CA ILE A 56 1.63 15.15 -5.57
C ILE A 56 0.57 14.81 -6.60
N SER A 57 0.91 14.82 -7.89
CA SER A 57 -0.05 14.76 -8.99
C SER A 57 -0.50 13.34 -9.35
N VAL A 58 0.06 12.34 -8.74
CA VAL A 58 -0.10 10.94 -9.20
C VAL A 58 -1.28 10.20 -8.57
N GLY A 59 -2.21 10.89 -7.95
CA GLY A 59 -3.29 10.23 -7.22
C GLY A 59 -2.83 9.82 -5.83
N GLY A 60 -3.69 9.26 -5.04
CA GLY A 60 -3.38 8.88 -3.67
C GLY A 60 -3.04 7.41 -3.52
N VAL A 61 -3.10 6.97 -2.28
CA VAL A 61 -3.05 5.55 -1.92
C VAL A 61 -4.43 5.12 -1.46
N THR A 62 -4.90 4.01 -1.98
CA THR A 62 -6.17 3.40 -1.57
C THR A 62 -5.93 1.97 -1.11
N ILE A 63 -6.37 1.68 0.10
CA ILE A 63 -6.39 0.32 0.65
C ILE A 63 -7.85 -0.05 0.82
N GLU A 64 -8.31 -1.02 0.04
CA GLU A 64 -9.71 -1.40 0.02
C GLU A 64 -10.09 -2.26 1.23
N ASN A 65 -11.39 -2.59 1.33
CA ASN A 65 -11.94 -3.27 2.49
C ASN A 65 -11.30 -4.63 2.74
N GLY A 66 -11.09 -4.97 3.99
CA GLY A 66 -10.65 -6.29 4.42
C GLY A 66 -9.22 -6.67 4.04
N VAL A 67 -8.42 -5.73 3.57
CA VAL A 67 -7.00 -5.97 3.25
C VAL A 67 -6.20 -6.28 4.52
N TRP A 68 -5.24 -7.17 4.39
CA TRP A 68 -4.27 -7.46 5.45
C TRP A 68 -2.86 -7.06 5.01
N ILE A 69 -2.25 -6.16 5.77
CA ILE A 69 -0.89 -5.67 5.53
C ILE A 69 0.03 -6.21 6.62
N GLY A 70 1.07 -6.93 6.22
CA GLY A 70 2.06 -7.51 7.11
C GLY A 70 3.00 -6.48 7.74
N ASN A 71 3.88 -6.96 8.61
CA ASN A 71 4.88 -6.12 9.29
C ASN A 71 5.86 -5.49 8.30
N ASN A 72 6.30 -4.27 8.60
CA ASN A 72 7.37 -3.59 7.85
C ASN A 72 7.07 -3.43 6.35
N VAL A 73 5.82 -3.26 5.98
CA VAL A 73 5.42 -2.99 4.60
C VAL A 73 5.53 -1.51 4.31
N ILE A 74 6.03 -1.19 3.13
CA ILE A 74 6.08 0.17 2.59
C ILE A 74 5.13 0.25 1.40
N ILE A 75 4.21 1.22 1.41
CA ILE A 75 3.28 1.45 0.31
C ILE A 75 3.57 2.81 -0.31
N LEU A 76 3.91 2.80 -1.59
CA LEU A 76 4.37 3.97 -2.34
C LEU A 76 3.21 4.68 -3.06
N PRO A 77 3.44 5.90 -3.57
CA PRO A 77 2.39 6.68 -4.22
C PRO A 77 1.70 5.96 -5.37
N ASN A 78 0.44 6.31 -5.61
CA ASN A 78 -0.38 5.82 -6.72
C ASN A 78 -0.68 4.33 -6.69
N VAL A 79 -0.75 3.75 -5.49
CA VAL A 79 -1.05 2.34 -5.28
C VAL A 79 -2.48 2.17 -4.79
N THR A 80 -3.21 1.24 -5.39
CA THR A 80 -4.45 0.69 -4.86
C THR A 80 -4.24 -0.77 -4.51
N ILE A 81 -4.52 -1.14 -3.26
CA ILE A 81 -4.53 -2.54 -2.83
C ILE A 81 -5.98 -3.01 -2.80
N GLY A 82 -6.31 -3.96 -3.67
CA GLY A 82 -7.65 -4.44 -3.86
C GLY A 82 -8.21 -5.21 -2.67
N GLU A 83 -9.53 -5.28 -2.61
CA GLU A 83 -10.29 -5.89 -1.52
C GLU A 83 -9.75 -7.27 -1.14
N LYS A 84 -9.67 -7.55 0.16
CA LYS A 84 -9.28 -8.85 0.73
C LYS A 84 -7.89 -9.35 0.32
N SER A 85 -7.08 -8.51 -0.31
CA SER A 85 -5.71 -8.90 -0.63
C SER A 85 -4.82 -8.89 0.60
N ILE A 86 -3.74 -9.64 0.54
CA ILE A 86 -2.74 -9.78 1.59
C ILE A 86 -1.40 -9.32 1.06
N VAL A 87 -0.74 -8.45 1.81
CA VAL A 87 0.62 -8.01 1.52
C VAL A 87 1.55 -8.62 2.56
N GLY A 88 2.49 -9.43 2.10
CA GLY A 88 3.43 -10.11 2.99
C GLY A 88 4.42 -9.17 3.67
N ALA A 89 4.89 -9.56 4.84
CA ALA A 89 5.82 -8.77 5.65
C ALA A 89 7.07 -8.38 4.86
N GLY A 90 7.56 -7.17 5.10
CA GLY A 90 8.79 -6.66 4.46
C GLY A 90 8.63 -6.25 3.00
N SER A 91 7.44 -6.27 2.46
CA SER A 91 7.20 -5.92 1.06
C SER A 91 7.26 -4.42 0.81
N VAL A 92 7.68 -4.04 -0.40
CA VAL A 92 7.61 -2.67 -0.90
C VAL A 92 6.64 -2.64 -2.08
N VAL A 93 5.46 -2.07 -1.86
CA VAL A 93 4.39 -2.03 -2.86
C VAL A 93 4.57 -0.82 -3.75
N THR A 94 4.99 -1.04 -4.99
CA THR A 94 5.27 -0.01 -5.98
C THR A 94 4.17 0.11 -7.04
N LYS A 95 3.33 -0.92 -7.17
CA LYS A 95 2.22 -1.00 -8.13
C LYS A 95 0.98 -1.53 -7.44
N SER A 96 -0.18 -1.21 -7.99
CA SER A 96 -1.46 -1.67 -7.48
C SER A 96 -1.55 -3.20 -7.47
N ILE A 97 -2.25 -3.72 -6.47
CA ILE A 97 -2.47 -5.15 -6.25
C ILE A 97 -3.95 -5.43 -6.50
N PRO A 98 -4.29 -6.40 -7.36
CA PRO A 98 -5.68 -6.78 -7.59
C PRO A 98 -6.35 -7.31 -6.31
N ALA A 99 -7.66 -7.24 -6.26
CA ALA A 99 -8.43 -7.85 -5.18
C ALA A 99 -8.17 -9.35 -5.07
N TYR A 100 -8.34 -9.89 -3.87
CA TYR A 100 -8.23 -11.33 -3.60
C TYR A 100 -6.90 -11.94 -4.05
N SER A 101 -5.82 -11.22 -3.81
CA SER A 101 -4.46 -11.61 -4.20
C SER A 101 -3.52 -11.59 -3.01
N VAL A 102 -2.47 -12.38 -3.07
CA VAL A 102 -1.33 -12.30 -2.14
C VAL A 102 -0.14 -11.76 -2.90
N ALA A 103 0.42 -10.67 -2.41
CA ALA A 103 1.60 -10.04 -2.99
C ALA A 103 2.73 -9.96 -1.97
N VAL A 104 3.96 -10.21 -2.41
CA VAL A 104 5.15 -10.20 -1.56
C VAL A 104 6.36 -9.67 -2.31
N GLY A 105 7.32 -9.18 -1.58
CA GLY A 105 8.65 -8.88 -2.08
C GLY A 105 8.96 -7.40 -2.24
N ASN A 106 10.14 -7.13 -2.76
CA ASN A 106 10.61 -5.78 -3.08
C ASN A 106 11.26 -5.76 -4.47
N PRO A 107 10.59 -5.24 -5.51
CA PRO A 107 9.21 -4.76 -5.47
C PRO A 107 8.21 -5.91 -5.26
N ALA A 108 7.09 -5.60 -4.61
CA ALA A 108 6.04 -6.59 -4.38
C ALA A 108 5.40 -7.02 -5.70
N HIS A 109 5.13 -8.30 -5.81
CA HIS A 109 4.40 -8.88 -6.94
C HIS A 109 3.45 -9.96 -6.45
N VAL A 110 2.40 -10.19 -7.21
CA VAL A 110 1.38 -11.18 -6.90
C VAL A 110 1.97 -12.58 -7.04
N ILE A 111 1.77 -13.39 -6.00
CA ILE A 111 2.21 -14.81 -5.96
C ILE A 111 1.04 -15.78 -5.85
N LYS A 112 -0.13 -15.32 -5.43
CA LYS A 112 -1.34 -16.14 -5.30
C LYS A 112 -2.57 -15.32 -5.63
N HIS A 113 -3.60 -15.99 -6.07
CA HIS A 113 -4.96 -15.45 -6.16
C HIS A 113 -5.95 -16.43 -5.56
N PHE A 114 -7.10 -15.93 -5.10
CA PHE A 114 -8.13 -16.77 -4.53
C PHE A 114 -9.05 -17.32 -5.63
N ASP A 115 -9.25 -18.62 -5.64
CA ASP A 115 -10.19 -19.29 -6.54
C ASP A 115 -11.50 -19.53 -5.80
N PHE A 116 -12.56 -18.82 -6.21
CA PHE A 116 -13.87 -18.92 -5.58
C PHE A 116 -14.65 -20.19 -5.91
N GLU A 117 -14.32 -20.88 -6.99
CA GLU A 117 -14.92 -22.16 -7.29
C GLU A 117 -14.38 -23.26 -6.39
N ALA A 118 -13.06 -23.30 -6.21
CA ALA A 118 -12.39 -24.25 -5.36
C ALA A 118 -12.33 -23.82 -3.89
N ASN A 119 -12.57 -22.54 -3.58
CA ASN A 119 -12.44 -21.93 -2.25
C ASN A 119 -11.05 -22.08 -1.62
N ILE A 120 -10.02 -21.90 -2.43
CA ILE A 120 -8.62 -21.99 -2.00
C ILE A 120 -7.77 -20.88 -2.64
N TRP A 121 -6.65 -20.62 -2.01
CA TRP A 121 -5.59 -19.83 -2.62
C TRP A 121 -4.81 -20.67 -3.62
N ILE A 122 -4.62 -20.15 -4.83
CA ILE A 122 -3.86 -20.80 -5.91
C ILE A 122 -2.60 -20.01 -6.17
N GLU A 123 -1.48 -20.69 -6.26
CA GLU A 123 -0.21 -20.07 -6.66
C GLU A 123 -0.22 -19.70 -8.13
N ASP A 124 0.29 -18.52 -8.41
CA ASP A 124 0.46 -18.01 -9.77
C ASP A 124 1.68 -18.63 -10.48
#